data_6354c8a83814e5a19f97aa4522467096
#
_entry.id   6354c8a83814e5a19f97aa4522467096
#
_cell.length_a   1.000
_cell.length_b   1.000
_cell.length_c   1.000
_cell.angle_alpha   90.00
_cell.angle_beta   90.00
_cell.angle_gamma   90.00
#
_symmetry.space_group_name_H-M   'P 1'
#
loop_
_entity.id
_entity.type
_entity.pdbx_description
1 polymer ?
#
loop_
_entity_poly.entity_id
_entity_poly.type
_entity_poly.pdbx_seq_one_letter_code
_entity_poly.pdbx_strand_id
1 'polypeptide(L)'
;MKVKVSFLFIITLLQLWINPITSQAEGVSIGVIVPEESEYLNHSQLNRLQTKLEQIVSAGGISAMSNAYFVLYPVFEINESSLVEGGMKNIAMVNASLTLFIRQLDNSMIVNSISLDVKGTGFNKGEALVNALTSIKPYSNEFKQF
;
A
#
# COMPACT_ATOMS: atom_id res chain seq x y z
N MET A 1 -50.25 -44.21 -19.02
CA MET A 1 -49.23 -44.11 -17.98
C MET A 1 -47.85 -43.89 -18.57
N LYS A 2 -47.69 -43.17 -19.70
CA LYS A 2 -46.40 -42.91 -20.37
C LYS A 2 -45.96 -41.43 -20.40
N VAL A 3 -46.76 -40.52 -19.83
CA VAL A 3 -46.51 -39.09 -19.90
C VAL A 3 -45.73 -38.55 -18.66
N LYS A 4 -45.77 -39.24 -17.53
CA LYS A 4 -45.14 -38.78 -16.28
C LYS A 4 -43.62 -38.90 -16.24
N VAL A 5 -43.05 -39.85 -16.98
CA VAL A 5 -41.58 -40.07 -16.98
C VAL A 5 -40.86 -38.99 -17.82
N SER A 6 -41.49 -38.52 -18.90
CA SER A 6 -40.88 -37.48 -19.78
C SER A 6 -40.79 -36.11 -19.11
N PHE A 7 -41.72 -35.77 -18.23
CA PHE A 7 -41.73 -34.47 -17.55
C PHE A 7 -40.67 -34.39 -16.45
N LEU A 8 -40.39 -35.52 -15.77
CA LEU A 8 -39.37 -35.60 -14.75
C LEU A 8 -37.95 -35.47 -15.36
N PHE A 9 -37.78 -36.01 -16.57
CA PHE A 9 -36.49 -35.95 -17.27
C PHE A 9 -36.17 -34.55 -17.79
N ILE A 10 -37.16 -33.75 -18.15
CA ILE A 10 -37.00 -32.36 -18.60
C ILE A 10 -36.63 -31.45 -17.44
N ILE A 11 -37.18 -31.69 -16.24
CA ILE A 11 -36.84 -30.90 -15.04
C ILE A 11 -35.40 -31.16 -14.58
N THR A 12 -34.91 -32.40 -14.67
CA THR A 12 -33.50 -32.72 -14.34
C THR A 12 -32.51 -32.17 -15.36
N LEU A 13 -32.89 -32.08 -16.64
CA LEU A 13 -32.02 -31.47 -17.66
C LEU A 13 -31.93 -29.96 -17.51
N LEU A 14 -32.98 -29.29 -17.02
CA LEU A 14 -33.00 -27.83 -16.81
C LEU A 14 -32.15 -27.41 -15.62
N GLN A 15 -31.93 -28.28 -14.63
CA GLN A 15 -31.09 -27.98 -13.46
C GLN A 15 -29.60 -28.03 -13.77
N LEU A 16 -29.18 -28.68 -14.85
CA LEU A 16 -27.78 -28.74 -15.28
C LEU A 16 -27.25 -27.43 -15.93
N TRP A 17 -28.16 -26.50 -16.27
CA TRP A 17 -27.80 -25.25 -16.94
C TRP A 17 -27.70 -24.05 -15.98
N ILE A 18 -28.04 -24.21 -14.70
CA ILE A 18 -27.89 -23.17 -13.70
C ILE A 18 -26.57 -23.44 -12.91
N ASN A 19 -25.43 -23.44 -13.60
CA ASN A 19 -24.18 -23.18 -12.92
C ASN A 19 -24.13 -21.66 -12.68
N PRO A 20 -24.20 -21.19 -11.43
CA PRO A 20 -23.86 -19.82 -11.18
C PRO A 20 -22.40 -19.69 -11.59
N ILE A 21 -22.14 -18.97 -12.66
CA ILE A 21 -20.81 -18.45 -12.94
C ILE A 21 -20.53 -17.50 -11.78
N THR A 22 -19.95 -18.02 -10.71
CA THR A 22 -19.30 -17.19 -9.70
C THR A 22 -18.10 -16.57 -10.41
N SER A 23 -18.33 -15.46 -11.09
CA SER A 23 -17.29 -14.53 -11.44
C SER A 23 -16.68 -14.09 -10.10
N GLN A 24 -15.64 -14.79 -9.67
CA GLN A 24 -14.73 -14.23 -8.69
C GLN A 24 -14.19 -12.97 -9.39
N ALA A 25 -14.68 -11.81 -8.97
CA ALA A 25 -14.01 -10.58 -9.27
C ALA A 25 -12.58 -10.77 -8.72
N GLU A 26 -11.61 -10.99 -9.60
CA GLU A 26 -10.20 -10.96 -9.21
C GLU A 26 -9.99 -9.60 -8.57
N GLY A 27 -9.85 -9.61 -7.24
CA GLY A 27 -9.63 -8.40 -6.48
C GLY A 27 -8.36 -7.73 -7.02
N VAL A 28 -8.41 -6.44 -7.27
CA VAL A 28 -7.22 -5.67 -7.65
C VAL A 28 -6.16 -5.91 -6.58
N SER A 29 -4.97 -6.33 -7.01
CA SER A 29 -3.82 -6.49 -6.14
C SER A 29 -2.76 -5.44 -6.49
N ILE A 30 -2.08 -4.94 -5.46
CA ILE A 30 -0.97 -3.97 -5.61
C ILE A 30 0.25 -4.54 -4.89
N GLY A 31 1.37 -4.63 -5.60
CA GLY A 31 2.66 -4.94 -5.01
C GLY A 31 3.23 -3.73 -4.28
N VAL A 32 4.01 -3.94 -3.23
CA VAL A 32 4.78 -2.87 -2.59
C VAL A 32 6.25 -3.10 -2.89
N ILE A 33 6.89 -2.14 -3.54
CA ILE A 33 8.33 -2.18 -3.86
C ILE A 33 9.01 -0.99 -3.20
N VAL A 34 9.89 -1.27 -2.26
CA VAL A 34 10.73 -0.28 -1.59
C VAL A 34 12.15 -0.44 -2.13
N PRO A 35 12.90 0.64 -2.40
CA PRO A 35 14.28 0.54 -2.84
C PRO A 35 15.14 -0.20 -1.81
N GLU A 36 16.11 -0.99 -2.27
CA GLU A 36 17.03 -1.73 -1.39
C GLU A 36 17.97 -0.78 -0.64
N GLU A 37 18.31 0.35 -1.28
CA GLU A 37 19.15 1.40 -0.72
C GLU A 37 18.48 2.77 -0.84
N SER A 38 18.75 3.63 0.11
CA SER A 38 18.27 5.01 0.15
C SER A 38 19.34 5.92 0.72
N GLU A 39 19.46 7.13 0.18
CA GLU A 39 20.35 8.16 0.69
C GLU A 39 19.99 8.57 2.13
N TYR A 40 18.72 8.51 2.49
CA TYR A 40 18.21 9.07 3.74
C TYR A 40 17.80 8.03 4.77
N LEU A 41 17.44 6.83 4.33
CA LEU A 41 16.87 5.76 5.16
C LEU A 41 17.80 4.56 5.21
N ASN A 42 18.08 4.07 6.41
CA ASN A 42 18.78 2.80 6.59
C ASN A 42 17.84 1.63 6.38
N HIS A 43 18.37 0.41 6.31
CA HIS A 43 17.61 -0.82 6.05
C HIS A 43 16.44 -1.04 7.03
N SER A 44 16.64 -0.77 8.34
CA SER A 44 15.55 -0.90 9.33
C SER A 44 14.43 0.11 9.10
N GLN A 45 14.77 1.33 8.66
CA GLN A 45 13.80 2.37 8.33
C GLN A 45 13.07 2.05 7.01
N LEU A 46 13.77 1.48 6.02
CA LEU A 46 13.16 0.99 4.77
C LEU A 46 12.15 -0.13 5.05
N ASN A 47 12.48 -1.10 5.91
CA ASN A 47 11.54 -2.15 6.32
C ASN A 47 10.30 -1.57 7.03
N ARG A 48 10.48 -0.55 7.86
CA ARG A 48 9.36 0.14 8.50
C ARG A 48 8.49 0.87 7.48
N LEU A 49 9.09 1.54 6.51
CA LEU A 49 8.38 2.18 5.40
C LEU A 49 7.57 1.14 4.62
N GLN A 50 8.18 0.01 4.23
CA GLN A 50 7.49 -1.08 3.55
C GLN A 50 6.26 -1.55 4.32
N THR A 51 6.40 -1.82 5.62
CA THR A 51 5.27 -2.22 6.48
C THR A 51 4.15 -1.18 6.47
N LYS A 52 4.49 0.13 6.52
CA LYS A 52 3.50 1.20 6.44
C LYS A 52 2.77 1.23 5.10
N LEU A 53 3.48 1.00 4.00
CA LEU A 53 2.89 0.95 2.66
C LEU A 53 1.95 -0.25 2.48
N GLU A 54 2.34 -1.42 2.98
CA GLU A 54 1.48 -2.61 3.01
C GLU A 54 0.19 -2.36 3.82
N GLN A 55 0.31 -1.64 4.94
CA GLN A 55 -0.86 -1.22 5.73
C GLN A 55 -1.77 -0.24 4.97
N ILE A 56 -1.20 0.69 4.18
CA ILE A 56 -1.97 1.62 3.33
C ILE A 56 -2.76 0.83 2.27
N VAL A 57 -2.11 -0.09 1.55
CA VAL A 57 -2.76 -0.95 0.55
C VAL A 57 -3.89 -1.75 1.18
N SER A 58 -3.63 -2.39 2.33
CA SER A 58 -4.63 -3.19 3.05
C SER A 58 -5.79 -2.34 3.57
N ALA A 59 -5.52 -1.10 4.02
CA ALA A 59 -6.54 -0.16 4.48
C ALA A 59 -7.48 0.29 3.36
N GLY A 60 -7.00 0.29 2.11
CA GLY A 60 -7.81 0.49 0.90
C GLY A 60 -8.67 -0.71 0.51
N GLY A 61 -8.61 -1.82 1.25
CA GLY A 61 -9.31 -3.05 0.90
C GLY A 61 -8.68 -3.81 -0.28
N ILE A 62 -7.44 -3.50 -0.62
CA ILE A 62 -6.69 -4.09 -1.72
C ILE A 62 -5.70 -5.12 -1.16
N SER A 63 -5.53 -6.24 -1.86
CA SER A 63 -4.54 -7.24 -1.45
C SER A 63 -3.13 -6.80 -1.82
N ALA A 64 -2.21 -6.80 -0.86
CA ALA A 64 -0.79 -6.61 -1.12
C ALA A 64 -0.17 -7.94 -1.60
N MET A 65 0.29 -8.00 -2.85
CA MET A 65 0.85 -9.20 -3.47
C MET A 65 2.16 -8.89 -4.20
N SER A 66 3.15 -9.76 -4.09
CA SER A 66 4.48 -9.55 -4.69
C SER A 66 4.50 -9.63 -6.23
N ASN A 67 3.52 -10.31 -6.84
CA ASN A 67 3.40 -10.50 -8.29
C ASN A 67 2.23 -9.71 -8.90
N ALA A 68 1.85 -8.60 -8.29
CA ALA A 68 0.77 -7.76 -8.77
C ALA A 68 1.17 -7.00 -10.05
N TYR A 69 0.19 -6.72 -10.90
CA TYR A 69 0.37 -5.94 -12.12
C TYR A 69 0.69 -4.46 -11.85
N PHE A 70 0.15 -3.95 -10.75
CA PHE A 70 0.45 -2.60 -10.26
C PHE A 70 1.33 -2.65 -9.03
N VAL A 71 2.23 -1.69 -8.90
CA VAL A 71 3.13 -1.57 -7.75
C VAL A 71 3.07 -0.19 -7.15
N LEU A 72 3.07 -0.14 -5.83
CA LEU A 72 3.24 1.06 -5.03
C LEU A 72 4.75 1.26 -4.78
N TYR A 73 5.27 2.39 -5.25
CA TYR A 73 6.68 2.74 -5.15
C TYR A 73 6.84 4.07 -4.40
N PRO A 74 7.60 4.11 -3.29
CA PRO A 74 7.84 5.32 -2.51
C PRO A 74 9.09 6.08 -3.00
N VAL A 75 9.00 7.40 -2.95
CA VAL A 75 10.15 8.31 -3.00
C VAL A 75 10.14 9.13 -1.72
N PHE A 76 11.23 9.05 -0.96
CA PHE A 76 11.38 9.76 0.32
C PHE A 76 12.48 10.79 0.20
N GLU A 77 12.17 12.05 0.50
CA GLU A 77 13.08 13.19 0.41
C GLU A 77 13.05 14.00 1.70
N ILE A 78 14.23 14.35 2.21
CA ILE A 78 14.33 15.25 3.37
C ILE A 78 14.33 16.68 2.87
N ASN A 79 13.31 17.45 3.23
CA ASN A 79 13.19 18.86 2.89
C ASN A 79 14.02 19.72 3.83
N GLU A 80 14.01 19.39 5.13
CA GLU A 80 14.72 20.11 6.17
C GLU A 80 15.10 19.17 7.31
N SER A 81 16.32 19.33 7.82
CA SER A 81 16.72 18.68 9.06
C SER A 81 17.47 19.68 9.93
N SER A 82 17.07 19.81 11.18
CA SER A 82 17.68 20.67 12.15
C SER A 82 18.03 19.90 13.42
N LEU A 83 19.14 20.26 14.03
CA LEU A 83 19.54 19.80 15.35
C LEU A 83 19.58 21.02 16.27
N VAL A 84 18.75 21.04 17.28
CA VAL A 84 18.77 22.07 18.31
C VAL A 84 19.52 21.50 19.51
N GLU A 85 20.68 22.05 19.80
CA GLU A 85 21.46 21.70 20.99
C GLU A 85 20.94 22.48 22.18
N GLY A 86 20.25 21.79 23.08
CA GLY A 86 19.77 22.36 24.35
C GLY A 86 20.61 21.89 25.52
N GLY A 87 20.75 22.71 26.57
CA GLY A 87 21.66 22.49 27.68
C GLY A 87 21.52 21.17 28.46
N MET A 88 20.44 20.39 28.27
CA MET A 88 20.26 19.07 28.87
C MET A 88 19.97 17.96 27.85
N LYS A 89 19.44 18.27 26.65
CA LYS A 89 19.12 17.27 25.62
C LYS A 89 19.16 17.93 24.23
N ASN A 90 19.77 17.23 23.28
CA ASN A 90 19.68 17.60 21.87
C ASN A 90 18.32 17.18 21.33
N ILE A 91 17.72 18.01 20.48
CA ILE A 91 16.49 17.69 19.76
C ILE A 91 16.78 17.81 18.28
N ALA A 92 16.64 16.69 17.58
CA ALA A 92 16.68 16.65 16.12
C ALA A 92 15.23 16.73 15.59
N MET A 93 15.03 17.51 14.55
CA MET A 93 13.78 17.63 13.81
C MET A 93 14.04 17.27 12.35
N VAL A 94 13.14 16.52 11.75
CA VAL A 94 13.15 16.19 10.32
C VAL A 94 11.79 16.52 9.73
N ASN A 95 11.79 17.31 8.67
CA ASN A 95 10.68 17.53 7.77
C ASN A 95 11.01 16.83 6.45
N ALA A 96 10.17 15.94 5.98
CA ALA A 96 10.41 15.17 4.78
C ALA A 96 9.12 15.05 3.96
N SER A 97 9.26 14.79 2.67
CA SER A 97 8.18 14.46 1.75
C SER A 97 8.25 12.98 1.42
N LEU A 98 7.10 12.31 1.50
CA LEU A 98 6.91 10.95 1.01
C LEU A 98 5.97 11.02 -0.19
N THR A 99 6.50 10.77 -1.38
CA THR A 99 5.69 10.65 -2.59
C THR A 99 5.50 9.17 -2.92
N LEU A 100 4.24 8.76 -3.06
CA LEU A 100 3.86 7.42 -3.44
C LEU A 100 3.37 7.42 -4.88
N PHE A 101 3.89 6.50 -5.69
CA PHE A 101 3.48 6.30 -7.07
C PHE A 101 2.87 4.92 -7.24
N ILE A 102 1.69 4.85 -7.86
CA ILE A 102 1.18 3.59 -8.40
C ILE A 102 1.67 3.48 -9.84
N ARG A 103 2.46 2.45 -10.12
CA ARG A 103 3.04 2.17 -11.42
C ARG A 103 2.56 0.84 -11.96
N GLN A 104 2.36 0.78 -13.26
CA GLN A 104 2.14 -0.45 -14.00
C GLN A 104 3.49 -1.11 -14.28
N LEU A 105 3.64 -2.42 -14.00
CA LEU A 105 4.93 -3.10 -14.01
C LEU A 105 5.47 -3.30 -15.42
N ASP A 106 4.61 -3.55 -16.42
CA ASP A 106 4.99 -3.89 -17.79
C ASP A 106 5.61 -2.72 -18.58
N ASN A 107 5.05 -1.52 -18.41
CA ASN A 107 5.44 -0.33 -19.18
C ASN A 107 5.95 0.83 -18.31
N SER A 108 6.04 0.63 -16.99
CA SER A 108 6.45 1.63 -15.99
C SER A 108 5.61 2.91 -15.98
N MET A 109 4.39 2.87 -16.54
CA MET A 109 3.48 4.00 -16.55
C MET A 109 2.99 4.32 -15.14
N ILE A 110 3.08 5.59 -14.75
CA ILE A 110 2.51 6.08 -13.49
C ILE A 110 1.00 6.27 -13.71
N VAL A 111 0.21 5.56 -12.91
CA VAL A 111 -1.26 5.61 -12.96
C VAL A 111 -1.80 6.65 -11.99
N ASN A 112 -1.18 6.74 -10.82
CA ASN A 112 -1.56 7.69 -9.78
C ASN A 112 -0.37 8.05 -8.90
N SER A 113 -0.44 9.19 -8.21
CA SER A 113 0.56 9.60 -7.24
C SER A 113 -0.05 10.47 -6.14
N ILE A 114 0.52 10.38 -4.94
CA ILE A 114 0.20 11.22 -3.80
C ILE A 114 1.47 11.62 -3.08
N SER A 115 1.57 12.87 -2.63
CA SER A 115 2.66 13.36 -1.80
C SER A 115 2.14 13.73 -0.42
N LEU A 116 2.91 13.36 0.59
CA LEU A 116 2.61 13.56 2.00
C LEU A 116 3.80 14.24 2.68
N ASP A 117 3.52 15.24 3.48
CA ASP A 117 4.51 15.80 4.39
C ASP A 117 4.56 14.96 5.66
N VAL A 118 5.75 14.47 6.00
CA VAL A 118 6.00 13.70 7.22
C VAL A 118 6.99 14.44 8.10
N LYS A 119 6.71 14.49 9.40
CA LYS A 119 7.53 15.19 10.38
C LYS A 119 7.84 14.28 11.55
N GLY A 120 9.08 14.38 12.03
CA GLY A 120 9.50 13.64 13.22
C GLY A 120 10.51 14.42 14.03
N THR A 121 10.49 14.21 15.34
CA THR A 121 11.44 14.75 16.30
C THR A 121 12.03 13.60 17.11
N GLY A 122 13.27 13.74 17.53
CA GLY A 122 13.96 12.75 18.36
C GLY A 122 15.23 13.31 18.97
N PHE A 123 15.97 12.52 19.73
CA PHE A 123 17.25 12.95 20.30
C PHE A 123 18.41 12.98 19.28
N ASN A 124 18.19 12.36 18.12
CA ASN A 124 19.12 12.36 16.99
C ASN A 124 18.33 12.23 15.68
N LYS A 125 19.00 12.46 14.54
CA LYS A 125 18.40 12.39 13.20
C LYS A 125 17.75 11.02 12.90
N GLY A 126 18.40 9.92 13.33
CA GLY A 126 17.86 8.56 13.10
C GLY A 126 16.54 8.34 13.82
N GLU A 127 16.43 8.78 15.07
CA GLU A 127 15.18 8.70 15.85
C GLU A 127 14.11 9.63 15.27
N ALA A 128 14.47 10.84 14.87
CA ALA A 128 13.56 11.76 14.21
C ALA A 128 12.99 11.17 12.91
N LEU A 129 13.81 10.49 12.10
CA LEU A 129 13.35 9.76 10.90
C LEU A 129 12.39 8.62 11.24
N VAL A 130 12.71 7.81 12.26
CA VAL A 130 11.80 6.75 12.72
C VAL A 130 10.45 7.32 13.14
N ASN A 131 10.45 8.43 13.86
CA ASN A 131 9.23 9.09 14.30
C ASN A 131 8.46 9.73 13.13
N ALA A 132 9.16 10.29 12.12
CA ALA A 132 8.55 10.76 10.88
C ALA A 132 7.83 9.63 10.15
N LEU A 133 8.48 8.48 9.94
CA LEU A 133 7.84 7.29 9.32
C LEU A 133 6.66 6.77 10.15
N THR A 134 6.76 6.83 11.48
CA THR A 134 5.69 6.40 12.39
C THR A 134 4.48 7.32 12.30
N SER A 135 4.66 8.60 11.99
CA SER A 135 3.58 9.59 11.83
C SER A 135 2.66 9.32 10.63
N ILE A 136 3.10 8.50 9.67
CA ILE A 136 2.28 8.08 8.53
C ILE A 136 1.07 7.30 9.05
N LYS A 137 -0.14 7.79 8.72
CA LYS A 137 -1.43 7.22 9.15
C LYS A 137 -2.08 6.46 7.99
N PRO A 138 -1.96 5.13 7.91
CA PRO A 138 -2.46 4.33 6.77
C PRO A 138 -3.96 4.48 6.50
N TYR A 139 -4.74 4.82 7.53
CA TYR A 139 -6.20 4.96 7.46
C TYR A 139 -6.67 6.43 7.27
N SER A 140 -5.76 7.34 6.89
CA SER A 140 -6.15 8.74 6.66
C SER A 140 -7.05 8.87 5.44
N ASN A 141 -7.84 9.95 5.40
CA ASN A 141 -8.73 10.22 4.26
C ASN A 141 -7.95 10.49 2.96
N GLU A 142 -6.70 10.91 3.06
CA GLU A 142 -5.80 11.16 1.93
C GLU A 142 -5.57 9.88 1.11
N PHE A 143 -5.42 8.73 1.80
CA PHE A 143 -5.23 7.43 1.13
C PHE A 143 -6.52 6.79 0.62
N LYS A 144 -7.69 7.25 1.07
CA LYS A 144 -8.98 6.72 0.57
C LYS A 144 -9.33 7.19 -0.83
N GLN A 145 -8.70 8.26 -1.28
CA GLN A 145 -8.90 8.84 -2.63
C GLN A 145 -7.73 8.53 -3.57
N PHE A 146 -6.68 7.94 -3.04
CA PHE A 146 -5.49 7.52 -3.78
C PHE A 146 -5.68 6.13 -4.39
#